data_5d75e955f74739ed5ce038ed5c07c62b
#
_entry.id   5d75e955f74739ed5ce038ed5c07c62b
#
_cell.length_a   1.000
_cell.length_b   1.000
_cell.length_c   1.000
_cell.angle_alpha   90.00
_cell.angle_beta   90.00
_cell.angle_gamma   90.00
#
_symmetry.space_group_name_H-M   'P 1'
#
loop_
_entity.id
_entity.type
_entity.pdbx_description
1 polymer ?
#
loop_
_entity_poly.entity_id
_entity_poly.type
_entity_poly.pdbx_seq_one_letter_code
_entity_poly.pdbx_strand_id
1 'polypeptide(L)'
;AYAPQAQPDDYRCFVLEWPGETEQYVTGYQVRPGREDQVHHVISFVIDPHSVEQYRAMDDADDGYGYSCFGSPNVTANNLEASLSWRWLGSWTPGLGQRALPEGSGIRVSPGSAIVMQVHYNNDSVDPTGDQTSFDVRLSDAVQRPAVMLPFTHYDWVVGNEDMHIPAGDPDVVLTASRD
;
A
#
# COMPACT_ATOMS: atom_id res chain seq x y z
N ALA A 1 15.28 5.16 -8.87
CA ALA A 1 14.59 6.36 -8.37
C ALA A 1 13.49 6.75 -9.34
N TYR A 2 12.33 7.14 -8.83
CA TYR A 2 11.16 7.59 -9.59
C TYR A 2 10.97 9.10 -9.37
N ALA A 3 10.79 9.85 -10.45
CA ALA A 3 10.41 11.26 -10.40
C ALA A 3 8.90 11.38 -10.68
N PRO A 4 8.08 11.93 -9.75
CA PRO A 4 6.65 12.09 -9.95
C PRO A 4 6.33 12.92 -11.21
N GLN A 5 5.34 12.49 -11.98
CA GLN A 5 5.01 13.09 -13.28
C GLN A 5 3.65 13.78 -13.29
N ALA A 6 2.69 13.34 -12.47
CA ALA A 6 1.39 13.96 -12.34
C ALA A 6 1.37 15.06 -11.28
N GLN A 7 0.46 16.03 -11.42
CA GLN A 7 0.24 17.14 -10.48
C GLN A 7 -1.26 17.31 -10.21
N PRO A 8 -1.66 17.72 -8.98
CA PRO A 8 -0.82 17.87 -7.78
C PRO A 8 -0.44 16.55 -7.13
N ASP A 9 -1.12 15.47 -7.48
CA ASP A 9 -0.97 14.15 -6.89
C ASP A 9 -0.54 13.12 -7.93
N ASP A 10 0.45 12.31 -7.59
CA ASP A 10 0.89 11.17 -8.38
C ASP A 10 0.81 9.90 -7.54
N TYR A 11 0.06 8.90 -8.02
CA TYR A 11 -0.07 7.59 -7.40
C TYR A 11 0.63 6.54 -8.24
N ARG A 12 1.71 5.97 -7.72
CA ARG A 12 2.53 5.02 -8.46
C ARG A 12 2.71 3.73 -7.69
N CYS A 13 2.45 2.61 -8.35
CA CYS A 13 2.66 1.27 -7.83
C CYS A 13 3.95 0.67 -8.41
N PHE A 14 4.77 0.11 -7.54
CA PHE A 14 6.03 -0.54 -7.90
C PHE A 14 5.96 -2.02 -7.54
N VAL A 15 6.24 -2.89 -8.51
CA VAL A 15 6.30 -4.34 -8.28
C VAL A 15 7.70 -4.70 -7.78
N LEU A 16 7.77 -5.21 -6.55
CA LEU A 16 9.01 -5.62 -5.89
C LEU A 16 9.00 -7.14 -5.73
N GLU A 17 9.99 -7.81 -6.30
CA GLU A 17 10.12 -9.25 -6.18
C GLU A 17 10.37 -9.66 -4.73
N TRP A 18 9.67 -10.72 -4.26
CA TRP A 18 9.95 -11.29 -2.97
C TRP A 18 11.15 -12.24 -3.07
N PRO A 19 12.26 -11.98 -2.35
CA PRO A 19 13.48 -12.79 -2.47
C PRO A 19 13.45 -14.10 -1.68
N GLY A 20 12.41 -14.35 -0.87
CA GLY A 20 12.34 -15.51 0.00
C GLY A 20 12.05 -16.81 -0.77
N GLU A 21 12.88 -17.83 -0.57
CA GLU A 21 12.74 -19.17 -1.16
C GLU A 21 11.85 -20.10 -0.33
N THR A 22 11.51 -19.70 0.89
CA THR A 22 10.63 -20.43 1.82
C THR A 22 9.49 -19.54 2.28
N GLU A 23 8.43 -20.16 2.83
CA GLU A 23 7.36 -19.42 3.47
C GLU A 23 7.89 -18.63 4.68
N GLN A 24 7.58 -17.35 4.74
CA GLN A 24 7.99 -16.45 5.81
C GLN A 24 6.82 -15.58 6.28
N TYR A 25 7.01 -14.96 7.43
CA TYR A 25 6.01 -14.09 8.05
C TYR A 25 6.62 -12.72 8.32
N VAL A 26 5.97 -11.68 7.81
CA VAL A 26 6.30 -10.29 8.17
C VAL A 26 5.72 -10.00 9.55
N THR A 27 6.59 -9.74 10.53
CA THR A 27 6.23 -9.45 11.93
C THR A 27 6.35 -7.97 12.28
N GLY A 28 6.82 -7.18 11.35
CA GLY A 28 6.93 -5.72 11.47
C GLY A 28 7.50 -5.12 10.20
N TYR A 29 7.35 -3.80 10.07
CA TYR A 29 7.85 -3.08 8.91
C TYR A 29 8.23 -1.64 9.25
N GLN A 30 8.99 -1.03 8.36
CA GLN A 30 9.31 0.39 8.37
C GLN A 30 9.40 0.91 6.94
N VAL A 31 8.74 2.01 6.66
CA VAL A 31 8.94 2.76 5.42
C VAL A 31 10.02 3.82 5.65
N ARG A 32 10.90 3.97 4.67
CA ARG A 32 11.90 5.03 4.61
C ARG A 32 11.69 5.81 3.32
N PRO A 33 10.96 6.93 3.36
CA PRO A 33 10.82 7.78 2.19
C PRO A 33 12.19 8.34 1.79
N GLY A 34 12.48 8.33 0.49
CA GLY A 34 13.68 8.97 -0.05
C GLY A 34 13.52 10.49 -0.09
N ARG A 35 12.26 10.96 -0.27
CA ARG A 35 11.87 12.37 -0.30
C ARG A 35 10.66 12.59 0.63
N GLU A 36 10.94 12.88 1.91
CA GLU A 36 9.89 13.14 2.92
C GLU A 36 9.00 14.36 2.59
N ASP A 37 9.51 15.28 1.79
CA ASP A 37 8.79 16.47 1.32
C ASP A 37 7.81 16.20 0.17
N GLN A 38 7.93 15.05 -0.50
CA GLN A 38 7.08 14.66 -1.62
C GLN A 38 6.23 13.42 -1.33
N VAL A 39 6.73 12.48 -0.54
CA VAL A 39 6.01 11.23 -0.21
C VAL A 39 4.93 11.52 0.81
N HIS A 40 3.67 11.55 0.35
CA HIS A 40 2.50 11.80 1.20
C HIS A 40 2.08 10.57 2.00
N HIS A 41 2.02 9.39 1.36
CA HIS A 41 1.84 8.11 2.05
C HIS A 41 2.33 6.94 1.19
N VAL A 42 2.53 5.81 1.86
CA VAL A 42 2.86 4.53 1.24
C VAL A 42 1.90 3.45 1.72
N ILE A 43 1.42 2.62 0.80
CA ILE A 43 0.67 1.40 1.11
C ILE A 43 1.36 0.24 0.43
N SER A 44 1.56 -0.86 1.14
CA SER A 44 2.19 -2.05 0.58
C SER A 44 1.26 -3.25 0.66
N PHE A 45 1.28 -4.05 -0.39
CA PHE A 45 0.43 -5.23 -0.58
C PHE A 45 1.28 -6.45 -0.88
N VAL A 46 0.92 -7.59 -0.30
CA VAL A 46 1.43 -8.90 -0.72
C VAL A 46 0.60 -9.39 -1.89
N ILE A 47 1.24 -9.73 -2.98
CA ILE A 47 0.63 -10.38 -4.15
C ILE A 47 0.94 -11.87 -4.10
N ASP A 48 -0.10 -12.70 -4.18
CA ASP A 48 0.08 -14.15 -4.17
C ASP A 48 0.74 -14.65 -5.48
N PRO A 49 1.53 -15.73 -5.44
CA PRO A 49 2.36 -16.17 -6.56
C PRO A 49 1.61 -16.35 -7.89
N HIS A 50 0.36 -16.84 -7.84
CA HIS A 50 -0.46 -17.07 -9.02
C HIS A 50 -0.92 -15.78 -9.74
N SER A 51 -0.79 -14.63 -9.08
CA SER A 51 -1.24 -13.33 -9.59
C SER A 51 -0.09 -12.39 -9.97
N VAL A 52 1.16 -12.74 -9.64
CA VAL A 52 2.32 -11.84 -9.83
C VAL A 52 2.47 -11.40 -11.29
N GLU A 53 2.30 -12.32 -12.25
CA GLU A 53 2.41 -12.01 -13.67
C GLU A 53 1.41 -10.95 -14.15
N GLN A 54 0.22 -10.88 -13.54
CA GLN A 54 -0.75 -9.83 -13.84
C GLN A 54 -0.21 -8.45 -13.47
N TYR A 55 0.47 -8.34 -12.33
CA TYR A 55 1.02 -7.06 -11.86
C TYR A 55 2.27 -6.66 -12.64
N ARG A 56 3.11 -7.62 -13.03
CA ARG A 56 4.21 -7.38 -13.97
C ARG A 56 3.71 -6.88 -15.32
N ALA A 57 2.65 -7.51 -15.85
CA ALA A 57 2.05 -7.07 -17.12
C ALA A 57 1.48 -5.63 -17.05
N MET A 58 0.97 -5.20 -15.87
CA MET A 58 0.55 -3.81 -15.68
C MET A 58 1.75 -2.86 -15.64
N ASP A 59 2.84 -3.26 -14.99
CA ASP A 59 4.09 -2.49 -14.94
C ASP A 59 4.73 -2.36 -16.33
N ASP A 60 4.77 -3.45 -17.09
CA ASP A 60 5.31 -3.49 -18.46
C ASP A 60 4.47 -2.68 -19.47
N ALA A 61 3.17 -2.53 -19.20
CA ALA A 61 2.25 -1.80 -20.09
C ALA A 61 2.20 -0.29 -19.83
N ASP A 62 2.73 0.17 -18.72
CA ASP A 62 2.81 1.60 -18.39
C ASP A 62 4.19 2.16 -18.79
N ASP A 63 4.23 3.42 -19.17
CA ASP A 63 5.49 4.07 -19.53
C ASP A 63 6.30 4.42 -18.27
N GLY A 64 7.55 3.98 -18.23
CA GLY A 64 8.50 4.33 -17.16
C GLY A 64 8.62 3.25 -16.09
N TYR A 65 8.92 3.66 -14.86
CA TYR A 65 9.12 2.75 -13.71
C TYR A 65 7.88 2.72 -12.83
N GLY A 66 7.33 1.55 -12.63
CA GLY A 66 6.06 1.35 -11.95
C GLY A 66 4.84 1.66 -12.86
N TYR A 67 3.64 1.52 -12.35
CA TYR A 67 2.39 1.79 -13.06
C TYR A 67 1.45 2.69 -12.25
N SER A 68 0.54 3.39 -12.94
CA SER A 68 -0.47 4.23 -12.29
C SER A 68 -1.50 3.39 -11.55
N CYS A 69 -1.80 3.75 -10.30
CA CYS A 69 -2.77 3.03 -9.46
C CYS A 69 -3.41 3.99 -8.43
N PHE A 70 -4.53 3.60 -7.82
CA PHE A 70 -5.20 4.42 -6.81
C PHE A 70 -5.96 3.55 -5.80
N GLY A 71 -5.66 3.72 -4.51
CA GLY A 71 -6.36 3.09 -3.38
C GLY A 71 -6.15 1.56 -3.26
N SER A 72 -5.85 0.88 -4.35
CA SER A 72 -5.51 -0.54 -4.42
C SER A 72 -4.37 -0.77 -5.42
N PRO A 73 -3.72 -1.94 -5.41
CA PRO A 73 -2.68 -2.24 -6.39
C PRO A 73 -3.23 -2.53 -7.79
N ASN A 74 -4.56 -2.54 -7.98
CA ASN A 74 -5.21 -2.81 -9.27
C ASN A 74 -5.58 -1.50 -9.99
N VAL A 75 -5.45 -1.51 -11.31
CA VAL A 75 -5.89 -0.40 -12.17
C VAL A 75 -7.42 -0.40 -12.37
N THR A 76 -8.07 -1.57 -12.26
CA THR A 76 -9.52 -1.71 -12.45
C THR A 76 -10.15 -2.40 -11.24
N ALA A 77 -10.94 -1.64 -10.48
CA ALA A 77 -11.57 -2.09 -9.24
C ALA A 77 -12.76 -3.07 -9.41
N ASN A 78 -13.09 -3.50 -10.62
CA ASN A 78 -14.37 -4.16 -10.92
C ASN A 78 -14.31 -5.68 -11.03
N ASN A 79 -13.22 -6.32 -10.65
CA ASN A 79 -13.08 -7.78 -10.71
C ASN A 79 -12.86 -8.35 -9.29
N LEU A 80 -13.80 -9.17 -8.83
CA LEU A 80 -13.71 -9.86 -7.53
C LEU A 80 -12.43 -10.71 -7.42
N GLU A 81 -12.02 -11.36 -8.52
CA GLU A 81 -10.79 -12.15 -8.59
C GLU A 81 -9.55 -11.26 -8.34
N ALA A 82 -9.50 -10.08 -8.93
CA ALA A 82 -8.45 -9.10 -8.68
C ALA A 82 -8.43 -8.63 -7.21
N SER A 83 -9.59 -8.50 -6.57
CA SER A 83 -9.69 -8.14 -5.15
C SER A 83 -9.20 -9.23 -4.19
N LEU A 84 -9.14 -10.47 -4.64
CA LEU A 84 -8.65 -11.62 -3.87
C LEU A 84 -7.16 -11.93 -4.14
N SER A 85 -6.55 -11.26 -5.10
CA SER A 85 -5.17 -11.51 -5.54
C SER A 85 -4.11 -10.84 -4.66
N TRP A 86 -4.52 -9.96 -3.74
CA TRP A 86 -3.62 -9.20 -2.89
C TRP A 86 -4.11 -9.11 -1.44
N ARG A 87 -3.19 -8.87 -0.54
CA ARG A 87 -3.46 -8.65 0.88
C ARG A 87 -2.69 -7.43 1.36
N TRP A 88 -3.31 -6.64 2.22
CA TRP A 88 -2.64 -5.50 2.83
C TRP A 88 -1.45 -5.96 3.69
N LEU A 89 -0.27 -5.37 3.49
CA LEU A 89 0.93 -5.66 4.25
C LEU A 89 1.23 -4.58 5.28
N GLY A 90 1.07 -3.32 4.90
CA GLY A 90 1.35 -2.20 5.78
C GLY A 90 1.10 -0.86 5.11
N SER A 91 1.11 0.18 5.92
CA SER A 91 0.98 1.56 5.44
C SER A 91 1.85 2.50 6.26
N TRP A 92 2.18 3.62 5.65
CA TRP A 92 2.94 4.70 6.29
C TRP A 92 2.40 6.06 5.87
N THR A 93 2.44 6.99 6.81
CA THR A 93 2.20 8.42 6.61
C THR A 93 3.28 9.21 7.37
N PRO A 94 3.55 10.49 7.03
CA PRO A 94 4.52 11.31 7.72
C PRO A 94 4.37 11.26 9.24
N GLY A 95 5.48 11.07 9.93
CA GLY A 95 5.53 10.92 11.38
C GLY A 95 5.35 9.50 11.92
N LEU A 96 4.99 8.51 11.07
CA LEU A 96 4.96 7.11 11.49
C LEU A 96 6.35 6.48 11.44
N GLY A 97 6.83 5.99 12.58
CA GLY A 97 8.04 5.18 12.68
C GLY A 97 7.80 3.71 12.37
N GLN A 98 8.74 2.89 12.82
CA GLN A 98 8.66 1.43 12.72
C GLN A 98 7.37 0.89 13.35
N ARG A 99 6.76 -0.09 12.68
CA ARG A 99 5.58 -0.82 13.14
C ARG A 99 5.93 -2.27 13.44
N ALA A 100 5.44 -2.79 14.55
CA ALA A 100 5.46 -4.20 14.88
C ALA A 100 4.02 -4.72 14.90
N LEU A 101 3.81 -5.91 14.39
CA LEU A 101 2.55 -6.62 14.58
C LEU A 101 2.46 -7.11 16.04
N PRO A 102 1.25 -7.44 16.53
CA PRO A 102 1.10 -8.03 17.86
C PRO A 102 2.03 -9.24 18.06
N GLU A 103 2.52 -9.42 19.28
CA GLU A 103 3.46 -10.49 19.61
C GLU A 103 2.94 -11.86 19.18
N GLY A 104 3.81 -12.65 18.59
CA GLY A 104 3.50 -13.99 18.07
C GLY A 104 2.66 -13.99 16.78
N SER A 105 2.39 -12.83 16.17
CA SER A 105 1.65 -12.74 14.91
C SER A 105 2.51 -12.25 13.75
N GLY A 106 2.10 -12.60 12.52
CA GLY A 106 2.78 -12.19 11.30
C GLY A 106 1.93 -12.41 10.05
N ILE A 107 2.16 -11.60 9.05
CA ILE A 107 1.51 -11.70 7.73
C ILE A 107 2.32 -12.65 6.87
N ARG A 108 1.68 -13.71 6.37
CA ARG A 108 2.33 -14.74 5.56
C ARG A 108 2.73 -14.19 4.19
N VAL A 109 3.95 -14.53 3.75
CA VAL A 109 4.44 -14.31 2.40
C VAL A 109 5.04 -15.62 1.89
N SER A 110 4.51 -16.13 0.80
CA SER A 110 4.93 -17.40 0.19
C SER A 110 6.05 -17.19 -0.83
N PRO A 111 6.87 -18.21 -1.12
CA PRO A 111 7.82 -18.15 -2.23
C PRO A 111 7.12 -17.80 -3.55
N GLY A 112 7.76 -16.97 -4.37
CA GLY A 112 7.20 -16.53 -5.65
C GLY A 112 6.13 -15.43 -5.53
N SER A 113 5.85 -14.93 -4.33
CA SER A 113 5.05 -13.71 -4.13
C SER A 113 5.77 -12.48 -4.66
N ALA A 114 5.05 -11.38 -4.80
CA ALA A 114 5.63 -10.04 -4.96
C ALA A 114 5.05 -9.10 -3.90
N ILE A 115 5.72 -7.98 -3.69
CA ILE A 115 5.19 -6.85 -2.94
C ILE A 115 4.88 -5.74 -3.95
N VAL A 116 3.64 -5.27 -3.97
CA VAL A 116 3.31 -4.02 -4.67
C VAL A 116 3.32 -2.90 -3.65
N MET A 117 4.20 -1.93 -3.87
CA MET A 117 4.31 -0.73 -3.06
C MET A 117 3.67 0.44 -3.80
N GLN A 118 2.50 0.90 -3.33
CA GLN A 118 1.88 2.14 -3.80
C GLN A 118 2.49 3.30 -3.04
N VAL A 119 3.02 4.26 -3.77
CA VAL A 119 3.48 5.53 -3.22
C VAL A 119 2.60 6.65 -3.75
N HIS A 120 2.05 7.43 -2.84
CA HIS A 120 1.37 8.68 -3.17
C HIS A 120 2.35 9.83 -2.98
N TYR A 121 2.61 10.53 -4.05
CA TYR A 121 3.41 11.74 -4.06
C TYR A 121 2.50 12.96 -4.10
N ASN A 122 2.76 13.93 -3.23
CA ASN A 122 2.23 15.29 -3.39
C ASN A 122 3.27 16.10 -4.15
N ASN A 123 2.93 16.52 -5.35
CA ASN A 123 3.84 17.15 -6.29
C ASN A 123 3.47 18.62 -6.58
N ASP A 124 3.10 19.35 -5.54
CA ASP A 124 2.76 20.78 -5.64
C ASP A 124 3.97 21.67 -5.96
N SER A 125 5.17 21.20 -5.65
CA SER A 125 6.43 21.91 -5.92
C SER A 125 7.16 21.30 -7.11
N VAL A 126 7.66 22.16 -7.98
CA VAL A 126 8.23 21.86 -9.31
C VAL A 126 9.63 21.21 -9.28
N ASP A 127 10.04 20.55 -8.23
CA ASP A 127 11.33 19.83 -8.25
C ASP A 127 11.09 18.31 -8.43
N PRO A 128 11.15 17.79 -9.67
CA PRO A 128 10.95 16.38 -9.96
C PRO A 128 12.23 15.58 -9.65
N THR A 129 12.88 15.85 -8.54
CA THR A 129 14.03 15.04 -8.14
C THR A 129 13.54 13.65 -7.79
N GLY A 130 14.20 12.62 -8.30
CA GLY A 130 13.79 11.24 -8.13
C GLY A 130 13.76 10.81 -6.66
N ASP A 131 12.65 10.20 -6.24
CA ASP A 131 12.49 9.54 -4.96
C ASP A 131 13.01 8.09 -5.01
N GLN A 132 13.50 7.60 -3.88
CA GLN A 132 13.92 6.22 -3.68
C GLN A 132 13.42 5.72 -2.32
N THR A 133 12.10 5.68 -2.19
CA THR A 133 11.44 5.13 -1.01
C THR A 133 11.70 3.63 -0.89
N SER A 134 11.93 3.16 0.33
CA SER A 134 12.08 1.73 0.65
C SER A 134 11.08 1.27 1.70
N PHE A 135 10.80 -0.03 1.68
CA PHE A 135 9.93 -0.73 2.62
C PHE A 135 10.72 -1.86 3.27
N ASP A 136 11.20 -1.64 4.48
CA ASP A 136 11.94 -2.63 5.25
C ASP A 136 10.99 -3.53 6.00
N VAL A 137 11.25 -4.84 6.04
CA VAL A 137 10.42 -5.82 6.75
C VAL A 137 11.24 -6.61 7.76
N ARG A 138 10.61 -6.93 8.88
CA ARG A 138 11.15 -7.89 9.86
C ARG A 138 10.47 -9.23 9.63
N LEU A 139 11.27 -10.27 9.44
CA LEU A 139 10.83 -11.60 9.08
C LEU A 139 10.94 -12.59 10.24
N SER A 140 10.11 -13.63 10.18
CA SER A 140 10.19 -14.84 10.99
C SER A 140 9.79 -16.04 10.14
N ASP A 141 10.45 -17.18 10.36
CA ASP A 141 10.12 -18.43 9.66
C ASP A 141 8.86 -19.11 10.22
N ALA A 142 8.43 -18.70 11.42
CA ALA A 142 7.21 -19.21 12.04
C ALA A 142 6.59 -18.17 12.98
N VAL A 143 5.26 -18.23 13.11
CA VAL A 143 4.50 -17.42 14.06
C VAL A 143 3.45 -18.30 14.76
N GLN A 144 3.01 -17.87 15.94
CA GLN A 144 1.94 -18.57 16.67
C GLN A 144 0.57 -18.35 16.01
N ARG A 145 0.37 -17.17 15.39
CA ARG A 145 -0.90 -16.73 14.80
C ARG A 145 -0.64 -16.02 13.46
N PRO A 146 -0.88 -16.67 12.33
CA PRO A 146 -0.96 -15.96 11.06
C PRO A 146 -2.00 -14.85 11.14
N ALA A 147 -1.64 -13.68 10.64
CA ALA A 147 -2.49 -12.49 10.67
C ALA A 147 -2.79 -11.97 9.27
N VAL A 148 -3.90 -11.28 9.14
CA VAL A 148 -4.24 -10.46 7.99
C VAL A 148 -4.50 -9.04 8.46
N MET A 149 -4.12 -8.06 7.65
CA MET A 149 -4.44 -6.67 7.88
C MET A 149 -5.66 -6.30 7.02
N LEU A 150 -6.67 -5.79 7.65
CA LEU A 150 -7.89 -5.32 6.97
C LEU A 150 -8.10 -3.84 7.33
N PRO A 151 -8.33 -2.96 6.33
CA PRO A 151 -8.75 -1.61 6.63
C PRO A 151 -10.12 -1.64 7.30
N PHE A 152 -10.24 -0.91 8.42
CA PHE A 152 -11.52 -0.68 9.07
C PHE A 152 -12.09 0.63 8.54
N THR A 153 -13.05 0.52 7.61
CA THR A 153 -13.69 1.67 6.99
C THR A 153 -15.13 1.34 6.62
N HIS A 154 -15.97 2.35 6.52
CA HIS A 154 -17.32 2.21 5.99
C HIS A 154 -17.29 2.23 4.46
N TYR A 155 -17.91 1.21 3.84
CA TYR A 155 -17.85 1.06 2.40
C TYR A 155 -18.42 2.27 1.65
N ASP A 156 -19.58 2.79 2.09
CA ASP A 156 -20.25 3.90 1.41
C ASP A 156 -19.43 5.21 1.45
N TRP A 157 -18.61 5.41 2.48
CA TRP A 157 -17.66 6.52 2.52
C TRP A 157 -16.53 6.36 1.49
N VAL A 158 -16.05 5.13 1.29
CA VAL A 158 -14.96 4.85 0.33
C VAL A 158 -15.42 5.03 -1.11
N VAL A 159 -16.67 4.62 -1.41
CA VAL A 159 -17.22 4.70 -2.79
C VAL A 159 -17.97 5.99 -3.06
N GLY A 160 -18.07 6.91 -2.07
CA GLY A 160 -18.74 8.20 -2.24
C GLY A 160 -20.27 8.14 -2.27
N ASN A 161 -20.88 7.06 -1.75
CA ASN A 161 -22.34 6.98 -1.60
C ASN A 161 -22.86 7.81 -0.42
N GLU A 162 -22.02 7.98 0.60
CA GLU A 162 -22.27 8.84 1.76
C GLU A 162 -21.12 9.85 1.92
N ASP A 163 -21.47 11.11 2.07
CA ASP A 163 -20.48 12.15 2.30
C ASP A 163 -20.09 12.20 3.78
N MET A 164 -18.78 12.17 4.03
CA MET A 164 -18.22 12.56 5.33
C MET A 164 -18.11 14.08 5.41
N HIS A 165 -19.25 14.76 5.59
CA HIS A 165 -19.28 16.21 5.63
C HIS A 165 -18.69 16.73 6.94
N ILE A 166 -17.61 17.49 6.84
CA ILE A 166 -16.97 18.21 7.96
C ILE A 166 -17.19 19.70 7.74
N PRO A 167 -18.18 20.33 8.44
CA PRO A 167 -18.43 21.76 8.30
C PRO A 167 -17.24 22.59 8.75
N ALA A 168 -16.91 23.62 7.99
CA ALA A 168 -15.83 24.54 8.38
C ALA A 168 -16.13 25.21 9.72
N GLY A 169 -15.17 25.14 10.65
CA GLY A 169 -15.28 25.75 11.98
C GLY A 169 -16.04 24.93 13.02
N ASP A 170 -16.52 23.73 12.69
CA ASP A 170 -17.06 22.80 13.66
C ASP A 170 -15.94 21.95 14.28
N PRO A 171 -15.65 22.09 15.60
CA PRO A 171 -14.55 21.37 16.24
C PRO A 171 -14.90 19.92 16.61
N ASP A 172 -16.18 19.53 16.60
CA ASP A 172 -16.67 18.28 17.17
C ASP A 172 -17.52 17.46 16.19
N VAL A 173 -17.06 17.30 14.95
CA VAL A 173 -17.76 16.45 13.97
C VAL A 173 -17.56 14.98 14.31
N VAL A 174 -18.66 14.27 14.60
CA VAL A 174 -18.65 12.83 14.87
C VAL A 174 -19.33 12.10 13.73
N LEU A 175 -18.57 11.24 13.06
CA LEU A 175 -19.06 10.32 12.03
C LEU A 175 -19.01 8.91 12.60
N THR A 176 -20.10 8.16 12.47
CA THR A 176 -20.21 6.84 13.06
C THR A 176 -20.54 5.80 12.00
N ALA A 177 -19.82 4.70 12.02
CA ALA A 177 -20.12 3.53 11.19
C ALA A 177 -19.99 2.25 12.02
N SER A 178 -20.73 1.23 11.66
CA SER A 178 -20.62 -0.12 12.21
C SER A 178 -20.40 -1.14 11.10
N ARG A 179 -19.68 -2.19 11.43
CA ARG A 179 -19.47 -3.34 10.54
C ARG A 179 -19.82 -4.60 11.34
N ASP A 180 -20.78 -5.36 10.83
CA ASP A 180 -21.18 -6.67 11.37
C ASP A 180 -20.25 -7.77 10.85
#